data_40d040c8ce928b815637be0775c73237
#
_entry.id   40d040c8ce928b815637be0775c73237
#
_cell.length_a   1.000
_cell.length_b   1.000
_cell.length_c   1.000
_cell.angle_alpha   90.00
_cell.angle_beta   90.00
_cell.angle_gamma   90.00
#
_symmetry.space_group_name_H-M   'P 1'
#
loop_
_entity.id
_entity.type
_entity.pdbx_description
1 polymer ?
#
loop_
_entity_poly.entity_id
_entity_poly.type
_entity_poly.pdbx_seq_one_letter_code
_entity_poly.pdbx_strand_id
1 'polypeptide(L)'
;MDVIPPAQPDFDDTMKDEAATLGFLFTAYSGTSRYTFWREGDGDASLATDEYVEPKDWDWNMQKMLYGTVSAAMISVTGRIYITTSDMSTTFLEQLDRLNPAGVTEEEKAQYRAECWFLEAYYHSKYCKTMGL
;
A
#
# COMPACT_ATOMS: atom_id res chain seq x y z
N MET A 1 0.38 5.02 -34.97
CA MET A 1 -0.94 5.36 -34.39
C MET A 1 -1.15 4.37 -33.26
N ASP A 2 -0.80 4.73 -32.03
CA ASP A 2 -0.94 3.87 -30.88
C ASP A 2 -2.43 3.81 -30.53
N VAL A 3 -3.03 2.65 -30.79
CA VAL A 3 -4.44 2.39 -30.46
C VAL A 3 -4.45 1.97 -28.99
N ILE A 4 -4.79 2.90 -28.10
CA ILE A 4 -5.06 2.57 -26.69
C ILE A 4 -6.33 1.71 -26.67
N PRO A 5 -6.31 0.50 -26.09
CA PRO A 5 -7.49 -0.32 -25.98
C PRO A 5 -8.60 0.45 -25.25
N PRO A 6 -9.86 0.46 -25.74
CA PRO A 6 -10.93 1.27 -25.15
C PRO A 6 -11.33 0.87 -23.73
N ALA A 7 -10.76 -0.21 -23.19
CA ALA A 7 -10.97 -0.69 -21.82
C ALA A 7 -9.82 -0.32 -20.86
N GLN A 8 -8.77 0.35 -21.32
CA GLN A 8 -7.66 0.76 -20.48
C GLN A 8 -7.76 2.29 -20.27
N PRO A 9 -8.17 2.75 -19.06
CA PRO A 9 -8.23 4.18 -18.77
C PRO A 9 -6.83 4.80 -18.95
N ASP A 10 -6.76 5.93 -19.59
CA ASP A 10 -5.53 6.73 -19.63
C ASP A 10 -5.22 7.25 -18.22
N PHE A 11 -3.95 7.56 -17.96
CA PHE A 11 -3.55 8.09 -16.65
C PHE A 11 -4.29 9.40 -16.32
N ASP A 12 -4.60 10.19 -17.34
CA ASP A 12 -5.35 11.45 -17.20
C ASP A 12 -6.83 11.20 -16.76
N ASP A 13 -7.38 10.03 -17.06
CA ASP A 13 -8.72 9.62 -16.59
C ASP A 13 -8.76 9.26 -15.10
N THR A 14 -7.62 8.90 -14.51
CA THR A 14 -7.55 8.45 -13.09
C THR A 14 -7.76 9.60 -12.10
N MET A 15 -7.62 10.84 -12.53
CA MET A 15 -7.78 12.03 -11.67
C MET A 15 -8.55 13.14 -12.40
N LYS A 16 -9.50 12.79 -13.27
CA LYS A 16 -10.28 13.76 -14.05
C LYS A 16 -11.25 14.60 -13.21
N ASP A 17 -11.75 14.04 -12.12
CA ASP A 17 -12.72 14.68 -11.23
C ASP A 17 -12.45 14.29 -9.76
N GLU A 18 -13.21 14.87 -8.84
CA GLU A 18 -13.08 14.62 -7.40
C GLU A 18 -13.23 13.13 -7.05
N ALA A 19 -14.23 12.44 -7.61
CA ALA A 19 -14.48 11.03 -7.30
C ALA A 19 -13.34 10.12 -7.77
N ALA A 20 -12.81 10.36 -8.96
CA ALA A 20 -11.66 9.64 -9.50
C ALA A 20 -10.39 9.91 -8.67
N THR A 21 -10.19 11.17 -8.26
CA THR A 21 -9.07 11.58 -7.39
C THR A 21 -9.11 10.88 -6.04
N LEU A 22 -10.27 10.85 -5.38
CA LEU A 22 -10.48 10.10 -4.14
C LEU A 22 -10.27 8.59 -4.32
N GLY A 23 -10.75 8.03 -5.43
CA GLY A 23 -10.53 6.61 -5.76
C GLY A 23 -9.05 6.26 -5.87
N PHE A 24 -8.24 7.14 -6.45
CA PHE A 24 -6.80 6.95 -6.52
C PHE A 24 -6.13 7.08 -5.13
N LEU A 25 -6.51 8.08 -4.33
CA LEU A 25 -6.04 8.22 -2.97
C LEU A 25 -6.35 6.96 -2.13
N PHE A 26 -7.56 6.41 -2.23
CA PHE A 26 -7.92 5.16 -1.55
C PHE A 26 -7.08 3.96 -2.00
N THR A 27 -6.59 3.96 -3.23
CA THR A 27 -5.64 2.95 -3.67
C THR A 27 -4.33 3.04 -2.90
N ALA A 28 -3.83 4.26 -2.61
CA ALA A 28 -2.67 4.44 -1.75
C ALA A 28 -2.90 3.95 -0.30
N TYR A 29 -4.13 4.09 0.22
CA TYR A 29 -4.49 3.52 1.52
C TYR A 29 -4.59 1.99 1.54
N SER A 30 -4.74 1.35 0.39
CA SER A 30 -4.95 -0.10 0.31
C SER A 30 -3.80 -0.94 0.89
N GLY A 31 -2.59 -0.38 0.94
CA GLY A 31 -1.41 -1.01 1.54
C GLY A 31 -1.29 -0.84 3.05
N THR A 32 -2.21 -0.09 3.71
CA THR A 32 -2.17 0.02 5.17
C THR A 32 -2.46 -1.34 5.82
N SER A 33 -1.73 -1.64 6.90
CA SER A 33 -1.90 -2.89 7.64
C SER A 33 -3.34 -3.05 8.08
N ARG A 34 -3.95 -4.13 7.66
CA ARG A 34 -5.28 -4.52 8.13
C ARG A 34 -5.09 -5.55 9.22
N TYR A 35 -5.69 -5.35 10.36
CA TYR A 35 -5.87 -6.40 11.37
C TYR A 35 -6.89 -7.44 10.87
N THR A 36 -6.72 -7.93 9.66
CA THR A 36 -7.60 -8.94 9.10
C THR A 36 -6.85 -10.25 9.00
N PHE A 37 -7.38 -11.22 9.68
CA PHE A 37 -7.01 -12.60 9.85
C PHE A 37 -6.71 -13.39 8.55
N TRP A 38 -6.97 -12.81 7.38
CA TRP A 38 -7.09 -13.57 6.13
C TRP A 38 -6.12 -13.15 5.02
N ARG A 39 -5.12 -12.33 5.30
CA ARG A 39 -4.23 -11.88 4.22
C ARG A 39 -2.80 -12.32 4.44
N GLU A 40 -2.29 -13.08 3.48
CA GLU A 40 -0.86 -13.39 3.37
C GLU A 40 -0.02 -12.10 3.45
N GLY A 41 0.92 -12.06 4.37
CA GLY A 41 1.93 -11.01 4.47
C GLY A 41 1.70 -9.93 5.52
N ASP A 42 0.47 -9.69 5.95
CA ASP A 42 0.14 -8.70 6.99
C ASP A 42 -0.10 -9.35 8.37
N GLY A 43 0.50 -10.51 8.60
CA GLY A 43 0.30 -11.24 9.84
C GLY A 43 0.52 -10.37 11.05
N ASP A 44 -0.46 -10.36 11.95
CA ASP A 44 -0.31 -9.79 13.27
C ASP A 44 0.93 -10.42 13.94
N ALA A 45 1.76 -9.60 14.57
CA ALA A 45 2.93 -10.08 15.31
C ALA A 45 2.57 -11.14 16.37
N SER A 46 1.32 -11.15 16.84
CA SER A 46 0.77 -12.18 17.73
C SER A 46 0.82 -13.59 17.15
N LEU A 47 0.79 -13.74 15.82
CA LEU A 47 0.94 -15.03 15.13
C LEU A 47 2.35 -15.64 15.26
N ALA A 48 3.34 -14.82 15.61
CA ALA A 48 4.71 -15.25 15.87
C ALA A 48 5.01 -15.44 17.38
N THR A 49 3.99 -15.39 18.21
CA THR A 49 4.07 -15.52 19.67
C THR A 49 3.26 -16.73 20.16
N ASP A 50 3.22 -16.92 21.47
CA ASP A 50 2.41 -17.93 22.14
C ASP A 50 0.96 -17.50 22.41
N GLU A 51 0.58 -16.28 22.02
CA GLU A 51 -0.77 -15.75 22.21
C GLU A 51 -1.79 -16.37 21.24
N TYR A 52 -1.31 -16.90 20.12
CA TYR A 52 -2.16 -17.44 19.08
C TYR A 52 -1.52 -18.63 18.37
N VAL A 53 -2.30 -19.69 18.14
CA VAL A 53 -1.85 -20.89 17.43
C VAL A 53 -2.70 -21.13 16.20
N GLU A 54 -2.07 -21.12 15.04
CA GLU A 54 -2.71 -21.48 13.78
C GLU A 54 -2.56 -22.96 13.44
N PRO A 55 -3.48 -23.52 12.62
CA PRO A 55 -3.33 -24.86 12.08
C PRO A 55 -2.01 -25.02 11.32
N LYS A 56 -1.28 -26.10 11.57
CA LYS A 56 0.05 -26.37 11.01
C LYS A 56 0.07 -26.39 9.47
N ASP A 57 -1.05 -26.69 8.84
CA ASP A 57 -1.17 -26.82 7.39
C ASP A 57 -1.39 -25.47 6.67
N TRP A 58 -1.53 -24.40 7.43
CA TRP A 58 -1.60 -23.04 6.88
C TRP A 58 -0.19 -22.49 6.74
N ASP A 59 0.30 -22.41 5.51
CA ASP A 59 1.66 -21.94 5.19
C ASP A 59 1.77 -20.40 5.25
N TRP A 60 1.47 -19.84 6.41
CA TRP A 60 1.54 -18.40 6.65
C TRP A 60 2.97 -17.96 6.99
N ASN A 61 3.37 -16.79 6.49
CA ASN A 61 4.72 -16.29 6.69
C ASN A 61 5.10 -16.11 8.17
N MET A 62 4.14 -15.76 9.03
CA MET A 62 4.40 -15.59 10.46
C MET A 62 4.68 -16.90 11.18
N GLN A 63 4.05 -18.01 10.78
CA GLN A 63 4.41 -19.32 11.32
C GLN A 63 5.86 -19.71 11.01
N LYS A 64 6.37 -19.29 9.86
CA LYS A 64 7.77 -19.53 9.50
C LYS A 64 8.75 -18.81 10.43
N MET A 65 8.36 -17.65 10.98
CA MET A 65 9.12 -17.00 12.05
C MET A 65 9.13 -17.85 13.32
N LEU A 66 7.99 -18.37 13.73
CA LEU A 66 7.86 -19.22 14.90
C LEU A 66 8.70 -20.49 14.77
N TYR A 67 8.74 -21.10 13.59
CA TYR A 67 9.50 -22.33 13.33
C TYR A 67 10.96 -22.08 12.91
N GLY A 68 11.41 -20.83 12.85
CA GLY A 68 12.77 -20.48 12.45
C GLY A 68 13.09 -20.77 10.97
N THR A 69 12.07 -20.86 10.12
CA THR A 69 12.22 -21.17 8.67
C THR A 69 12.11 -19.92 7.78
N VAL A 70 12.34 -18.75 8.33
CA VAL A 70 12.30 -17.47 7.59
C VAL A 70 13.38 -17.45 6.51
N SER A 71 13.01 -17.06 5.31
CA SER A 71 13.94 -16.85 4.20
C SER A 71 13.96 -15.40 3.74
N ALA A 72 15.05 -14.97 3.12
CA ALA A 72 15.17 -13.62 2.53
C ALA A 72 14.08 -13.34 1.50
N ALA A 73 13.58 -14.36 0.78
CA ALA A 73 12.51 -14.22 -0.19
C ALA A 73 11.18 -13.79 0.46
N MET A 74 10.86 -14.28 1.65
CA MET A 74 9.66 -13.87 2.41
C MET A 74 9.71 -12.39 2.78
N ILE A 75 10.83 -11.95 3.34
CA ILE A 75 11.05 -10.55 3.74
C ILE A 75 10.92 -9.65 2.52
N SER A 76 11.46 -10.06 1.37
CA SER A 76 11.41 -9.27 0.13
C SER A 76 9.99 -9.06 -0.40
N VAL A 77 9.09 -10.02 -0.24
CA VAL A 77 7.69 -9.90 -0.68
C VAL A 77 6.96 -8.84 0.14
N THR A 78 7.06 -8.91 1.47
CA THR A 78 6.43 -7.93 2.36
C THR A 78 7.01 -6.52 2.15
N GLY A 79 8.32 -6.42 2.06
CA GLY A 79 8.99 -5.14 1.79
C GLY A 79 8.56 -4.51 0.46
N ARG A 80 8.34 -5.31 -0.58
CA ARG A 80 7.88 -4.84 -1.89
C ARG A 80 6.50 -4.17 -1.82
N ILE A 81 5.58 -4.72 -1.02
CA ILE A 81 4.24 -4.13 -0.85
C ILE A 81 4.37 -2.70 -0.33
N TYR A 82 5.17 -2.47 0.70
CA TYR A 82 5.33 -1.13 1.28
C TYR A 82 6.01 -0.14 0.32
N ILE A 83 7.00 -0.58 -0.44
CA ILE A 83 7.61 0.27 -1.47
C ILE A 83 6.59 0.62 -2.55
N THR A 84 5.87 -0.36 -3.11
CA THR A 84 4.90 -0.11 -4.17
C THR A 84 3.79 0.85 -3.73
N THR A 85 3.31 0.73 -2.49
CA THR A 85 2.27 1.64 -1.97
C THR A 85 2.82 3.03 -1.64
N SER A 86 4.08 3.15 -1.24
CA SER A 86 4.77 4.44 -1.13
C SER A 86 4.89 5.12 -2.50
N ASP A 87 5.30 4.38 -3.54
CA ASP A 87 5.39 4.89 -4.91
C ASP A 87 4.03 5.37 -5.44
N MET A 88 2.93 4.70 -5.05
CA MET A 88 1.58 5.16 -5.38
C MET A 88 1.26 6.51 -4.75
N SER A 89 1.68 6.75 -3.50
CA SER A 89 1.50 8.05 -2.83
C SER A 89 2.29 9.16 -3.53
N THR A 90 3.55 8.89 -3.87
CA THR A 90 4.40 9.84 -4.64
C THR A 90 3.79 10.15 -6.00
N THR A 91 3.35 9.11 -6.73
CA THR A 91 2.69 9.28 -8.04
C THR A 91 1.42 10.10 -7.90
N PHE A 92 0.60 9.87 -6.87
CA PHE A 92 -0.59 10.67 -6.61
C PHE A 92 -0.25 12.15 -6.45
N LEU A 93 0.77 12.49 -5.65
CA LEU A 93 1.20 13.87 -5.42
C LEU A 93 1.64 14.56 -6.72
N GLU A 94 2.46 13.90 -7.53
CA GLU A 94 2.92 14.41 -8.83
C GLU A 94 1.75 14.68 -9.77
N GLN A 95 0.77 13.78 -9.82
CA GLN A 95 -0.38 13.92 -10.71
C GLN A 95 -1.40 14.93 -10.22
N LEU A 96 -1.58 15.07 -8.91
CA LEU A 96 -2.48 16.06 -8.31
C LEU A 96 -2.11 17.48 -8.75
N ASP A 97 -0.81 17.78 -8.79
CA ASP A 97 -0.32 19.08 -9.21
C ASP A 97 -0.37 19.25 -10.74
N ARG A 98 -0.11 18.19 -11.50
CA ARG A 98 -0.09 18.21 -12.96
C ARG A 98 -1.48 18.32 -13.57
N LEU A 99 -2.44 17.52 -13.10
CA LEU A 99 -3.75 17.37 -13.72
C LEU A 99 -4.77 18.39 -13.23
N ASN A 100 -4.58 18.92 -12.03
CA ASN A 100 -5.49 19.88 -11.42
C ASN A 100 -6.97 19.45 -11.50
N PRO A 101 -7.36 18.35 -10.83
CA PRO A 101 -8.66 17.70 -11.02
C PRO A 101 -9.84 18.67 -10.87
N ALA A 102 -10.84 18.51 -11.73
CA ALA A 102 -12.05 19.32 -11.67
C ALA A 102 -12.85 19.04 -10.39
N GLY A 103 -13.30 20.09 -9.73
CA GLY A 103 -14.11 19.98 -8.50
C GLY A 103 -13.30 19.86 -7.20
N VAL A 104 -11.98 19.70 -7.28
CA VAL A 104 -11.11 19.63 -6.10
C VAL A 104 -10.60 21.03 -5.73
N THR A 105 -10.90 21.47 -4.52
CA THR A 105 -10.47 22.77 -3.99
C THR A 105 -9.01 22.75 -3.53
N GLU A 106 -8.39 23.92 -3.39
CA GLU A 106 -7.02 24.00 -2.88
C GLU A 106 -6.88 23.52 -1.41
N GLU A 107 -7.94 23.66 -0.62
CA GLU A 107 -7.97 23.10 0.74
C GLU A 107 -7.97 21.57 0.71
N GLU A 108 -8.76 20.95 -0.14
CA GLU A 108 -8.78 19.49 -0.33
C GLU A 108 -7.45 18.98 -0.88
N LYS A 109 -6.84 19.67 -1.82
CA LYS A 109 -5.49 19.32 -2.30
C LYS A 109 -4.46 19.37 -1.17
N ALA A 110 -4.52 20.38 -0.30
CA ALA A 110 -3.62 20.48 0.84
C ALA A 110 -3.83 19.31 1.82
N GLN A 111 -5.09 18.92 2.05
CA GLN A 111 -5.42 17.74 2.84
C GLN A 111 -4.87 16.46 2.20
N TYR A 112 -5.12 16.24 0.91
CA TYR A 112 -4.64 15.04 0.20
C TYR A 112 -3.12 14.94 0.19
N ARG A 113 -2.40 16.08 0.07
CA ARG A 113 -0.94 16.12 0.21
C ARG A 113 -0.49 15.67 1.61
N ALA A 114 -1.16 16.17 2.65
CA ALA A 114 -0.83 15.77 4.03
C ALA A 114 -1.08 14.28 4.28
N GLU A 115 -2.17 13.74 3.76
CA GLU A 115 -2.49 12.31 3.83
C GLU A 115 -1.43 11.46 3.10
N CYS A 116 -1.01 11.85 1.90
CA CYS A 116 0.02 11.14 1.17
C CYS A 116 1.37 11.17 1.88
N TRP A 117 1.81 12.30 2.42
CA TRP A 117 3.04 12.38 3.20
C TRP A 117 3.00 11.51 4.46
N PHE A 118 1.82 11.44 5.10
CA PHE A 118 1.63 10.52 6.21
C PHE A 118 1.76 9.06 5.76
N LEU A 119 1.15 8.68 4.65
CA LEU A 119 1.22 7.33 4.10
C LEU A 119 2.65 6.96 3.70
N GLU A 120 3.41 7.85 3.08
CA GLU A 120 4.83 7.64 2.77
C GLU A 120 5.64 7.36 4.02
N ALA A 121 5.52 8.21 5.06
CA ALA A 121 6.20 8.01 6.32
C ALA A 121 5.81 6.68 6.99
N TYR A 122 4.51 6.33 6.95
CA TYR A 122 3.99 5.07 7.47
C TYR A 122 4.59 3.87 6.74
N TYR A 123 4.58 3.86 5.41
CA TYR A 123 5.11 2.75 4.62
C TYR A 123 6.63 2.60 4.78
N HIS A 124 7.37 3.70 4.81
CA HIS A 124 8.80 3.68 5.11
C HIS A 124 9.10 3.11 6.49
N SER A 125 8.34 3.50 7.51
CA SER A 125 8.47 2.94 8.86
C SER A 125 8.22 1.43 8.89
N LYS A 126 7.18 0.96 8.16
CA LYS A 126 6.89 -0.47 8.05
C LYS A 126 7.98 -1.22 7.29
N TYR A 127 8.46 -0.64 6.19
CA TYR A 127 9.55 -1.20 5.42
C TYR A 127 10.83 -1.36 6.28
N CYS A 128 11.26 -0.31 6.98
CA CYS A 128 12.43 -0.37 7.85
C CYS A 128 12.28 -1.45 8.93
N LYS A 129 11.13 -1.53 9.60
CA LYS A 129 10.86 -2.60 10.59
C LYS A 129 10.95 -4.00 9.98
N THR A 130 10.43 -4.19 8.77
CA THR A 130 10.42 -5.49 8.10
C THR A 130 11.84 -5.89 7.65
N MET A 131 12.63 -4.92 7.21
CA MET A 131 13.99 -5.18 6.72
C MET A 131 15.06 -5.19 7.84
N GLY A 132 14.69 -4.83 9.07
CA GLY A 132 15.61 -4.79 10.21
C GLY A 132 16.57 -3.59 10.17
N LEU A 133 16.11 -2.47 9.59
CA LEU A 133 16.85 -1.21 9.51
C LEU A 133 16.44 -0.26 10.63
#